data_9590f1dbc700771eb126866eb85d78ba
#
_entry.id   9590f1dbc700771eb126866eb85d78ba
#
_cell.length_a   1.000
_cell.length_b   1.000
_cell.length_c   1.000
_cell.angle_alpha   90.00
_cell.angle_beta   90.00
_cell.angle_gamma   90.00
#
_symmetry.space_group_name_H-M   'P 1'
#
loop_
_entity.id
_entity.type
_entity.pdbx_description
1 polymer ?
#
loop_
_entity_poly.entity_id
_entity_poly.type
_entity_poly.pdbx_seq_one_letter_code
_entity_poly.pdbx_strand_id
1 'polypeptide(L)'
;MDTRRIIISGGPGTGKSSIIENLKSKGYSCFSEISRSIIESGIKKGIKNIFLKDPDFFSSKVLEKRLIQFDESEKIKNSKENLIFFDRSIFDVYAYQKYLNKSFTFPKNIVPNYSKNIFFMPPWKKIYVSDNHRLESYESSRLISNYIIKTYKYYGFELIKVPKISIEERINYILD
;
A
#
# COMPACT_ATOMS: atom_id res chain seq x y z
N MET A 1 -11.04 23.80 -0.14
CA MET A 1 -11.41 22.37 -0.06
C MET A 1 -10.32 21.65 0.68
N ASP A 2 -10.69 20.71 1.55
CA ASP A 2 -9.69 19.94 2.32
C ASP A 2 -8.95 18.95 1.43
N THR A 3 -7.66 18.77 1.68
CA THR A 3 -6.83 17.82 0.95
C THR A 3 -7.27 16.38 1.26
N ARG A 4 -7.62 15.63 0.22
CA ARG A 4 -8.00 14.22 0.32
C ARG A 4 -6.76 13.33 0.18
N ARG A 5 -6.51 12.50 1.18
CA ARG A 5 -5.40 11.53 1.23
C ARG A 5 -5.92 10.16 0.87
N ILE A 6 -5.70 9.76 -0.36
CA ILE A 6 -6.30 8.57 -0.99
C ILE A 6 -5.30 7.41 -0.97
N ILE A 7 -5.74 6.29 -0.46
CA ILE A 7 -4.95 5.05 -0.43
C ILE A 7 -5.27 4.20 -1.65
N ILE A 8 -4.21 3.73 -2.31
CA ILE A 8 -4.26 2.66 -3.31
C ILE A 8 -3.62 1.43 -2.69
N SER A 9 -4.42 0.42 -2.37
CA SER A 9 -3.98 -0.80 -1.69
C SER A 9 -4.30 -2.07 -2.48
N GLY A 10 -3.72 -3.19 -2.07
CA GLY A 10 -3.89 -4.51 -2.69
C GLY A 10 -2.66 -5.38 -2.48
N GLY A 11 -2.76 -6.67 -2.73
CA GLY A 11 -1.65 -7.61 -2.59
C GLY A 11 -0.43 -7.29 -3.46
N PRO A 12 0.68 -8.03 -3.29
CA PRO A 12 1.83 -7.92 -4.18
C PRO A 12 1.44 -8.21 -5.63
N GLY A 13 2.07 -7.54 -6.60
CA GLY A 13 1.87 -7.81 -8.03
C GLY A 13 0.52 -7.39 -8.63
N THR A 14 -0.23 -6.50 -7.97
CA THR A 14 -1.54 -6.03 -8.46
C THR A 14 -1.48 -4.77 -9.35
N GLY A 15 -0.27 -4.24 -9.62
CA GLY A 15 -0.07 -3.09 -10.50
C GLY A 15 -0.19 -1.73 -9.82
N LYS A 16 -0.14 -1.63 -8.49
CA LYS A 16 -0.20 -0.37 -7.74
C LYS A 16 0.88 0.62 -8.13
N SER A 17 2.15 0.18 -8.13
CA SER A 17 3.28 1.07 -8.42
C SER A 17 3.16 1.72 -9.79
N SER A 18 2.68 0.97 -10.82
CA SER A 18 2.44 1.54 -12.15
C SER A 18 1.36 2.63 -12.13
N ILE A 19 0.31 2.47 -11.32
CA ILE A 19 -0.71 3.51 -11.14
C ILE A 19 -0.12 4.74 -10.46
N ILE A 20 0.63 4.55 -9.37
CA ILE A 20 1.29 5.64 -8.64
C ILE A 20 2.27 6.43 -9.52
N GLU A 21 3.08 5.74 -10.32
CA GLU A 21 4.02 6.37 -11.25
C GLU A 21 3.30 7.21 -12.31
N ASN A 22 2.22 6.68 -12.87
CA ASN A 22 1.41 7.41 -13.84
C ASN A 22 0.69 8.62 -13.20
N LEU A 23 0.17 8.50 -11.98
CA LEU A 23 -0.40 9.64 -11.25
C LEU A 23 0.64 10.72 -10.99
N LYS A 24 1.89 10.33 -10.63
CA LYS A 24 3.01 11.28 -10.51
C LYS A 24 3.30 12.01 -11.82
N SER A 25 3.36 11.27 -12.94
CA SER A 25 3.62 11.87 -14.26
C SER A 25 2.51 12.84 -14.69
N LYS A 26 1.30 12.68 -14.18
CA LYS A 26 0.17 13.58 -14.36
C LYS A 26 0.19 14.79 -13.39
N GLY A 27 1.21 14.90 -12.51
CA GLY A 27 1.40 16.01 -11.58
C GLY A 27 0.71 15.87 -10.23
N TYR A 28 0.18 14.70 -9.89
CA TYR A 28 -0.37 14.45 -8.55
C TYR A 28 0.73 14.19 -7.52
N SER A 29 0.51 14.65 -6.29
CA SER A 29 1.36 14.32 -5.15
C SER A 29 1.16 12.86 -4.76
N CYS A 30 2.24 12.08 -4.75
CA CYS A 30 2.16 10.63 -4.48
C CYS A 30 3.28 10.17 -3.56
N PHE A 31 2.95 9.32 -2.61
CA PHE A 31 3.89 8.60 -1.75
C PHE A 31 4.06 7.17 -2.23
N SER A 32 5.29 6.82 -2.61
CA SER A 32 5.63 5.50 -3.16
C SER A 32 5.76 4.43 -2.09
N GLU A 33 5.78 3.16 -2.52
CA GLU A 33 6.00 2.02 -1.65
C GLU A 33 7.37 2.09 -0.93
N ILE A 34 7.35 1.75 0.36
CA ILE A 34 8.52 1.81 1.25
C ILE A 34 9.22 0.45 1.35
N SER A 35 8.46 -0.64 1.31
CA SER A 35 8.96 -1.99 1.57
C SER A 35 10.15 -2.37 0.70
N ARG A 36 10.15 -1.97 -0.58
CA ARG A 36 11.25 -2.25 -1.51
C ARG A 36 12.57 -1.63 -1.04
N SER A 37 12.55 -0.38 -0.62
CA SER A 37 13.78 0.30 -0.15
C SER A 37 14.37 -0.36 1.09
N ILE A 38 13.53 -0.90 1.97
CA ILE A 38 13.96 -1.63 3.17
C ILE A 38 14.56 -3.00 2.77
N ILE A 39 13.90 -3.71 1.84
CA ILE A 39 14.41 -4.98 1.31
C ILE A 39 15.77 -4.79 0.64
N GLU A 40 15.91 -3.79 -0.23
CA GLU A 40 17.18 -3.46 -0.90
C GLU A 40 18.29 -3.12 0.11
N SER A 41 17.95 -2.33 1.13
CA SER A 41 18.89 -2.03 2.23
C SER A 41 19.32 -3.29 2.99
N GLY A 42 18.41 -4.22 3.20
CA GLY A 42 18.69 -5.53 3.79
C GLY A 42 19.64 -6.36 2.93
N ILE A 43 19.36 -6.44 1.62
CA ILE A 43 20.20 -7.17 0.65
C ILE A 43 21.62 -6.60 0.63
N LYS A 44 21.78 -5.28 0.61
CA LYS A 44 23.10 -4.62 0.69
C LYS A 44 23.88 -4.97 1.98
N LYS A 45 23.19 -5.33 3.04
CA LYS A 45 23.77 -5.80 4.32
C LYS A 45 23.92 -7.33 4.39
N GLY A 46 23.76 -8.05 3.27
CA GLY A 46 23.87 -9.50 3.19
C GLY A 46 22.67 -10.29 3.72
N ILE A 47 21.54 -9.62 3.96
CA ILE A 47 20.30 -10.25 4.40
C ILE A 47 19.43 -10.53 3.17
N LYS A 48 19.36 -11.79 2.74
CA LYS A 48 18.61 -12.18 1.53
C LYS A 48 17.11 -11.84 1.60
N ASN A 49 16.51 -11.94 2.80
CA ASN A 49 15.10 -11.68 3.01
C ASN A 49 14.84 -11.18 4.42
N ILE A 50 14.87 -9.86 4.60
CA ILE A 50 14.64 -9.23 5.90
C ILE A 50 13.22 -9.44 6.42
N PHE A 51 12.25 -9.53 5.53
CA PHE A 51 10.85 -9.76 5.87
C PHE A 51 10.62 -11.13 6.52
N LEU A 52 11.31 -12.19 6.04
CA LEU A 52 11.20 -13.53 6.63
C LEU A 52 12.15 -13.72 7.81
N LYS A 53 13.31 -13.05 7.80
CA LYS A 53 14.32 -13.19 8.86
C LYS A 53 13.89 -12.51 10.15
N ASP A 54 13.31 -11.32 10.05
CA ASP A 54 12.84 -10.52 11.19
C ASP A 54 11.59 -9.73 10.79
N PRO A 55 10.42 -10.41 10.79
CA PRO A 55 9.15 -9.80 10.39
C PRO A 55 8.74 -8.62 11.26
N ASP A 56 9.06 -8.65 12.55
CA ASP A 56 8.68 -7.61 13.51
C ASP A 56 9.51 -6.34 13.28
N PHE A 57 10.83 -6.49 13.12
CA PHE A 57 11.70 -5.38 12.76
C PHE A 57 11.29 -4.78 11.40
N PHE A 58 11.06 -5.63 10.40
CA PHE A 58 10.62 -5.17 9.09
C PHE A 58 9.32 -4.36 9.19
N SER A 59 8.30 -4.91 9.86
CA SER A 59 6.99 -4.29 10.04
C SER A 59 7.10 -2.97 10.80
N SER A 60 7.90 -2.90 11.87
CA SER A 60 8.11 -1.67 12.64
C SER A 60 8.75 -0.57 11.80
N LYS A 61 9.74 -0.92 10.96
CA LYS A 61 10.40 0.04 10.07
C LYS A 61 9.48 0.53 8.94
N VAL A 62 8.66 -0.35 8.38
CA VAL A 62 7.65 0.06 7.39
C VAL A 62 6.62 0.98 8.05
N LEU A 63 6.14 0.65 9.23
CA LEU A 63 5.17 1.45 9.98
C LEU A 63 5.70 2.86 10.28
N GLU A 64 6.92 2.96 10.83
CA GLU A 64 7.60 4.22 11.11
C GLU A 64 7.65 5.13 9.87
N LYS A 65 8.12 4.59 8.76
CA LYS A 65 8.22 5.34 7.50
C LYS A 65 6.85 5.74 6.92
N ARG A 66 5.81 4.92 7.10
CA ARG A 66 4.45 5.24 6.67
C ARG A 66 3.85 6.39 7.48
N LEU A 67 4.12 6.44 8.78
CA LEU A 67 3.73 7.58 9.62
C LEU A 67 4.43 8.86 9.16
N ILE A 68 5.74 8.79 8.88
CA ILE A 68 6.49 9.94 8.33
C ILE A 68 5.87 10.42 7.00
N GLN A 69 5.54 9.50 6.08
CA GLN A 69 4.87 9.87 4.81
C GLN A 69 3.53 10.58 5.07
N PHE A 70 2.77 10.13 6.06
CA PHE A 70 1.52 10.78 6.42
C PHE A 70 1.77 12.19 6.95
N ASP A 71 2.70 12.38 7.90
CA ASP A 71 3.06 13.69 8.45
C ASP A 71 3.60 14.64 7.38
N GLU A 72 4.38 14.13 6.43
CA GLU A 72 4.84 14.90 5.26
C GLU A 72 3.67 15.32 4.38
N SER A 73 2.67 14.47 4.20
CA SER A 73 1.48 14.80 3.41
C SER A 73 0.64 15.92 4.02
N GLU A 74 0.67 16.08 5.33
CA GLU A 74 -0.04 17.17 6.02
C GLU A 74 0.56 18.55 5.73
N LYS A 75 1.85 18.58 5.38
CA LYS A 75 2.58 19.80 5.02
C LYS A 75 2.38 20.23 3.56
N ILE A 76 1.85 19.33 2.71
CA ILE A 76 1.62 19.63 1.29
C ILE A 76 0.42 20.57 1.17
N LYS A 77 0.70 21.80 0.73
CA LYS A 77 -0.30 22.79 0.35
C LYS A 77 -0.38 22.82 -1.18
N ASN A 78 -1.57 23.03 -1.73
CA ASN A 78 -1.76 23.17 -3.18
C ASN A 78 -1.44 21.90 -3.99
N SER A 79 -1.77 20.72 -3.51
CA SER A 79 -1.75 19.51 -4.33
C SER A 79 -2.78 19.62 -5.47
N LYS A 80 -2.46 19.04 -6.64
CA LYS A 80 -3.37 19.04 -7.78
C LYS A 80 -4.74 18.47 -7.37
N GLU A 81 -5.82 19.20 -7.65
CA GLU A 81 -7.21 18.85 -7.29
C GLU A 81 -7.42 18.55 -5.80
N ASN A 82 -6.50 19.02 -4.94
CA ASN A 82 -6.44 18.67 -3.53
C ASN A 82 -6.35 17.15 -3.25
N LEU A 83 -5.72 16.39 -4.16
CA LEU A 83 -5.55 14.95 -4.04
C LEU A 83 -4.09 14.60 -3.74
N ILE A 84 -3.90 13.70 -2.77
CA ILE A 84 -2.60 13.07 -2.47
C ILE A 84 -2.82 11.57 -2.44
N PHE A 85 -1.97 10.83 -3.17
CA PHE A 85 -2.08 9.38 -3.30
C PHE A 85 -0.99 8.65 -2.52
N PHE A 86 -1.34 7.51 -1.93
CA PHE A 86 -0.42 6.66 -1.18
C PHE A 86 -0.41 5.25 -1.78
N ASP A 87 0.79 4.74 -2.13
CA ASP A 87 0.98 3.31 -2.38
C ASP A 87 1.03 2.57 -1.05
N ARG A 88 -0.12 2.07 -0.60
CA ARG A 88 -0.37 1.47 0.71
C ARG A 88 -0.41 2.48 1.88
N SER A 89 -0.75 1.99 3.06
CA SER A 89 -0.79 2.75 4.30
C SER A 89 -0.30 1.91 5.50
N ILE A 90 -0.44 2.46 6.71
CA ILE A 90 -0.17 1.72 7.96
C ILE A 90 -1.07 0.48 8.10
N PHE A 91 -2.29 0.53 7.57
CA PHE A 91 -3.24 -0.58 7.65
C PHE A 91 -2.79 -1.80 6.83
N ASP A 92 -2.02 -1.59 5.76
CA ASP A 92 -1.36 -2.69 5.03
C ASP A 92 -0.34 -3.39 5.92
N VAL A 93 0.42 -2.65 6.75
CA VAL A 93 1.38 -3.25 7.70
C VAL A 93 0.64 -4.17 8.68
N TYR A 94 -0.47 -3.71 9.24
CA TYR A 94 -1.29 -4.54 10.14
C TYR A 94 -1.90 -5.75 9.44
N ALA A 95 -2.30 -5.62 8.17
CA ALA A 95 -2.77 -6.74 7.37
C ALA A 95 -1.69 -7.81 7.19
N TYR A 96 -0.45 -7.40 6.92
CA TYR A 96 0.69 -8.31 6.80
C TYR A 96 1.05 -8.95 8.15
N GLN A 97 1.07 -8.20 9.24
CA GLN A 97 1.28 -8.76 10.58
C GLN A 97 0.22 -9.81 10.92
N LYS A 98 -1.06 -9.54 10.61
CA LYS A 98 -2.14 -10.51 10.81
C LYS A 98 -2.02 -11.73 9.90
N TYR A 99 -1.48 -11.57 8.71
CA TYR A 99 -1.20 -12.68 7.80
C TYR A 99 -0.08 -13.58 8.34
N LEU A 100 1.00 -13.01 8.87
CA LEU A 100 2.15 -13.74 9.41
C LEU A 100 1.87 -14.31 10.79
N ASN A 101 1.24 -13.54 11.65
CA ASN A 101 0.89 -13.89 13.01
C ASN A 101 -0.62 -13.80 13.24
N LYS A 102 -1.29 -14.96 13.27
CA LYS A 102 -2.73 -15.04 13.46
C LYS A 102 -3.19 -14.47 14.80
N SER A 103 -2.32 -14.45 15.81
CA SER A 103 -2.58 -13.88 17.15
C SER A 103 -2.44 -12.36 17.20
N PHE A 104 -1.93 -11.70 16.15
CA PHE A 104 -1.77 -10.25 16.11
C PHE A 104 -3.10 -9.54 16.41
N THR A 105 -3.05 -8.62 17.38
CA THR A 105 -4.20 -7.79 17.74
C THR A 105 -4.06 -6.40 17.11
N PHE A 106 -5.09 -5.96 16.43
CA PHE A 106 -5.08 -4.64 15.80
C PHE A 106 -5.08 -3.54 16.85
N PRO A 107 -4.17 -2.54 16.74
CA PRO A 107 -4.22 -1.34 17.59
C PRO A 107 -5.56 -0.62 17.47
N LYS A 108 -6.09 -0.13 18.59
CA LYS A 108 -7.39 0.56 18.62
C LYS A 108 -7.28 2.07 18.35
N ASN A 109 -6.18 2.68 18.79
CA ASN A 109 -5.97 4.14 18.71
C ASN A 109 -5.08 4.45 17.50
N ILE A 110 -5.69 4.64 16.35
CA ILE A 110 -4.98 5.00 15.11
C ILE A 110 -5.62 6.25 14.55
N VAL A 111 -4.78 7.21 14.22
CA VAL A 111 -5.20 8.59 13.96
C VAL A 111 -4.93 9.13 12.55
N PRO A 112 -4.25 8.46 11.61
CA PRO A 112 -4.06 9.07 10.30
C PRO A 112 -5.39 9.33 9.59
N ASN A 113 -5.65 10.57 9.25
CA ASN A 113 -6.87 11.02 8.58
C ASN A 113 -6.78 10.80 7.06
N TYR A 114 -6.84 9.55 6.65
CA TYR A 114 -7.01 9.18 5.24
C TYR A 114 -8.48 9.32 4.80
N SER A 115 -8.69 9.46 3.50
CA SER A 115 -10.01 9.35 2.91
C SER A 115 -10.67 8.03 3.26
N LYS A 116 -11.95 8.06 3.60
CA LYS A 116 -12.71 6.86 4.01
C LYS A 116 -12.75 5.80 2.91
N ASN A 117 -12.78 6.25 1.66
CA ASN A 117 -12.75 5.39 0.49
C ASN A 117 -11.32 5.10 0.09
N ILE A 118 -10.98 3.83 -0.07
CA ILE A 118 -9.69 3.38 -0.59
C ILE A 118 -9.89 2.64 -1.92
N PHE A 119 -8.94 2.79 -2.83
CA PHE A 119 -8.94 2.03 -4.08
C PHE A 119 -8.20 0.70 -3.88
N PHE A 120 -8.95 -0.38 -3.96
CA PHE A 120 -8.43 -1.73 -3.81
C PHE A 120 -8.12 -2.36 -5.17
N MET A 121 -6.84 -2.69 -5.39
CA MET A 121 -6.33 -3.37 -6.59
C MET A 121 -6.43 -4.89 -6.38
N PRO A 122 -7.39 -5.58 -7.03
CA PRO A 122 -7.58 -7.02 -6.83
C PRO A 122 -6.42 -7.83 -7.45
N PRO A 123 -6.12 -9.03 -6.89
CA PRO A 123 -5.16 -9.94 -7.50
C PRO A 123 -5.53 -10.24 -8.96
N TRP A 124 -4.55 -10.10 -9.84
CA TRP A 124 -4.73 -10.29 -11.28
C TRP A 124 -3.59 -11.12 -11.87
N LYS A 125 -3.87 -12.39 -12.17
CA LYS A 125 -2.85 -13.35 -12.62
C LYS A 125 -2.16 -12.91 -13.93
N LYS A 126 -2.88 -12.26 -14.84
CA LYS A 126 -2.37 -11.82 -16.14
C LYS A 126 -1.19 -10.85 -16.05
N ILE A 127 -1.16 -9.99 -15.01
CA ILE A 127 -0.11 -8.98 -14.81
C ILE A 127 0.86 -9.33 -13.67
N TYR A 128 0.63 -10.48 -13.01
CA TYR A 128 1.47 -10.88 -11.90
C TYR A 128 2.82 -11.36 -12.44
N VAL A 129 3.90 -10.70 -11.99
CA VAL A 129 5.29 -11.08 -12.30
C VAL A 129 6.01 -11.29 -10.98
N SER A 130 6.70 -12.41 -10.84
CA SER A 130 7.64 -12.65 -9.75
C SER A 130 8.99 -12.03 -10.11
N ASP A 131 9.57 -11.26 -9.19
CA ASP A 131 10.89 -10.66 -9.34
C ASP A 131 11.72 -10.82 -8.05
N ASN A 132 13.00 -10.45 -8.08
CA ASN A 132 13.92 -10.60 -6.94
C ASN A 132 13.51 -9.78 -5.69
N HIS A 133 12.59 -8.83 -5.83
CA HIS A 133 12.06 -8.00 -4.75
C HIS A 133 10.64 -8.43 -4.35
N ARG A 134 10.08 -9.41 -5.05
CA ARG A 134 8.75 -9.96 -4.80
C ARG A 134 8.85 -11.46 -4.58
N LEU A 135 8.93 -11.81 -3.32
CA LEU A 135 9.17 -13.20 -2.87
C LEU A 135 7.87 -13.99 -2.65
N GLU A 136 6.73 -13.28 -2.63
CA GLU A 136 5.43 -13.89 -2.46
C GLU A 136 4.94 -14.51 -3.77
N SER A 137 4.37 -15.70 -3.70
CA SER A 137 3.68 -16.33 -4.82
C SER A 137 2.36 -15.62 -5.16
N TYR A 138 1.77 -15.93 -6.31
CA TYR A 138 0.43 -15.42 -6.64
C TYR A 138 -0.63 -15.86 -5.62
N GLU A 139 -0.53 -17.08 -5.11
CA GLU A 139 -1.41 -17.61 -4.07
C GLU A 139 -1.25 -16.83 -2.78
N SER A 140 -0.02 -16.55 -2.37
CA SER A 140 0.27 -15.66 -1.22
C SER A 140 -0.30 -14.27 -1.43
N SER A 141 -0.16 -13.71 -2.63
CA SER A 141 -0.75 -12.40 -2.98
C SER A 141 -2.28 -12.39 -2.81
N ARG A 142 -2.96 -13.48 -3.17
CA ARG A 142 -4.41 -13.64 -2.95
C ARG A 142 -4.76 -13.68 -1.47
N LEU A 143 -4.02 -14.46 -0.68
CA LEU A 143 -4.24 -14.55 0.77
C LEU A 143 -4.01 -13.20 1.46
N ILE A 144 -2.89 -12.54 1.16
CA ILE A 144 -2.57 -11.21 1.69
C ILE A 144 -3.67 -10.21 1.32
N SER A 145 -4.19 -10.25 0.09
CA SER A 145 -5.31 -9.41 -0.36
C SER A 145 -6.55 -9.58 0.52
N ASN A 146 -6.85 -10.80 0.96
CA ASN A 146 -7.97 -11.06 1.87
C ASN A 146 -7.74 -10.44 3.26
N TYR A 147 -6.50 -10.51 3.78
CA TYR A 147 -6.15 -9.85 5.05
C TYR A 147 -6.23 -8.33 4.93
N ILE A 148 -5.79 -7.76 3.81
CA ILE A 148 -5.92 -6.32 3.52
C ILE A 148 -7.39 -5.92 3.57
N ILE A 149 -8.27 -6.59 2.83
CA ILE A 149 -9.71 -6.30 2.83
C ILE A 149 -10.30 -6.34 4.24
N LYS A 150 -9.99 -7.41 5.01
CA LYS A 150 -10.48 -7.57 6.39
C LYS A 150 -9.99 -6.44 7.29
N THR A 151 -8.71 -6.05 7.17
CA THR A 151 -8.12 -5.01 7.99
C THR A 151 -8.75 -3.64 7.71
N TYR A 152 -8.86 -3.24 6.45
CA TYR A 152 -9.50 -1.97 6.11
C TYR A 152 -10.96 -1.91 6.54
N LYS A 153 -11.71 -2.99 6.36
CA LYS A 153 -13.10 -3.08 6.87
C LYS A 153 -13.19 -2.96 8.40
N TYR A 154 -12.26 -3.59 9.11
CA TYR A 154 -12.19 -3.49 10.57
C TYR A 154 -12.02 -2.04 11.06
N TYR A 155 -11.25 -1.23 10.32
CA TYR A 155 -11.05 0.19 10.62
C TYR A 155 -12.11 1.11 9.98
N GLY A 156 -13.18 0.58 9.41
CA GLY A 156 -14.31 1.34 8.89
C GLY A 156 -14.09 1.98 7.52
N PHE A 157 -13.09 1.55 6.78
CA PHE A 157 -12.88 2.00 5.40
C PHE A 157 -13.80 1.30 4.42
N GLU A 158 -14.17 2.03 3.36
CA GLU A 158 -14.90 1.51 2.20
C GLU A 158 -13.91 1.16 1.08
N LEU A 159 -14.01 -0.07 0.54
CA LEU A 159 -13.11 -0.53 -0.51
C LEU A 159 -13.78 -0.40 -1.87
N ILE A 160 -13.28 0.52 -2.70
CA ILE A 160 -13.65 0.66 -4.10
C ILE A 160 -12.74 -0.28 -4.91
N LYS A 161 -13.32 -1.33 -5.45
CA LYS A 161 -12.58 -2.32 -6.23
C LYS A 161 -12.26 -1.79 -7.62
N VAL A 162 -10.98 -1.56 -7.92
CA VAL A 162 -10.53 -1.12 -9.23
C VAL A 162 -10.68 -2.26 -10.25
N PRO A 163 -11.29 -2.03 -11.42
CA PRO A 163 -11.47 -3.06 -12.43
C PRO A 163 -10.14 -3.51 -13.05
N LYS A 164 -10.15 -4.72 -13.67
CA LYS A 164 -8.98 -5.32 -14.32
C LYS A 164 -8.92 -4.90 -15.80
N ILE A 165 -8.62 -3.65 -16.02
CA ILE A 165 -8.55 -2.99 -17.33
C ILE A 165 -7.15 -2.37 -17.53
N SER A 166 -6.92 -1.63 -18.61
CA SER A 166 -5.63 -0.97 -18.90
C SER A 166 -5.21 -0.01 -17.76
N ILE A 167 -3.95 0.39 -17.73
CA ILE A 167 -3.45 1.32 -16.72
C ILE A 167 -4.18 2.65 -16.83
N GLU A 168 -4.36 3.16 -18.04
CA GLU A 168 -5.02 4.46 -18.28
C GLU A 168 -6.48 4.43 -17.82
N GLU A 169 -7.24 3.42 -18.19
CA GLU A 169 -8.62 3.28 -17.75
C GLU A 169 -8.75 3.15 -16.22
N ARG A 170 -7.79 2.47 -15.55
CA ARG A 170 -7.77 2.40 -14.07
C ARG A 170 -7.47 3.74 -13.43
N ILE A 171 -6.62 4.56 -14.05
CA ILE A 171 -6.33 5.91 -13.57
C ILE A 171 -7.57 6.79 -13.70
N ASN A 172 -8.24 6.76 -14.85
CA ASN A 172 -9.49 7.50 -15.05
C ASN A 172 -10.53 7.07 -14.00
N TYR A 173 -10.71 5.77 -13.80
CA TYR A 173 -11.61 5.22 -12.77
C TYR A 173 -11.27 5.67 -11.33
N ILE A 174 -10.00 5.96 -11.04
CA ILE A 174 -9.56 6.44 -9.71
C ILE A 174 -9.79 7.95 -9.57
N LEU A 175 -9.74 8.69 -10.67
CA LEU A 175 -9.87 10.15 -10.67
C LEU A 175 -11.33 10.63 -10.80
N ASP A 176 -12.23 9.81 -11.34
CA ASP A 176 -13.68 10.07 -11.43
C ASP A 176 -14.33 9.95 -10.02
#